data_c695a3513b6012b7038e05dbf697de3a
#
_entry.id   c695a3513b6012b7038e05dbf697de3a
#
_cell.length_a   1.000
_cell.length_b   1.000
_cell.length_c   1.000
_cell.angle_alpha   90.00
_cell.angle_beta   90.00
_cell.angle_gamma   90.00
#
_symmetry.space_group_name_H-M   'P 1'
#
loop_
_entity.id
_entity.type
_entity.pdbx_description
1 polymer ?
#
loop_
_entity_poly.entity_id
_entity_poly.type
_entity_poly.pdbx_seq_one_letter_code
_entity_poly.pdbx_strand_id
1 'polypeptide(L)'
;MKDVIVIGSGMGALSAAAMLCTKGLKPLIIEQNWQPGGCTSSYWRKGYVFESGATTLVGLDEHMPLRFLLDQTGIELKTRKLELPMQIHLAGKVINRYQDLTKWKAEAARHFVGNQDEFWDQAYAISQFVWKSSTKYLHFPPNKLVDWINLIKKANPLDVVKAKYSLKSTTSILNKHQLNDPGFRKFVNEQLLITAQNHADEVNHLFGAAALCYTNYGNYYIDGGLLNLVNPIIDFIQSKGGEIIFREEVKSISKSKAGYQIQTKTNQYKAPYLISGIPLNNLLSMDQDCILPGKTDKELKSEQLYSAFQMGIAFRSHREFESLHHQIHLETPLIESGSNSIFLSLSHPKDETRAKDGATVASISTHIKDPLNTQVDSSKIEKAIVNTLIRHDFLKEEQILFSHSSGPKSWNKWTGRAFGFVGGYPQYLSIKPWQMVEARLDNDKAYQCGDTSYPGQGIPGATLSGIIAAQKLASDWL
;
A
#
# COMPACT_ATOMS: atom_id res chain seq x y z
N MET A 1 29.54 -12.32 -9.63
CA MET A 1 29.38 -11.00 -8.99
C MET A 1 27.92 -10.60 -9.21
N LYS A 2 27.25 -10.03 -8.22
CA LYS A 2 25.88 -9.53 -8.38
C LYS A 2 25.91 -8.14 -8.99
N ASP A 3 24.93 -7.87 -9.83
CA ASP A 3 24.88 -6.60 -10.57
C ASP A 3 24.25 -5.48 -9.73
N VAL A 4 23.26 -5.82 -8.92
CA VAL A 4 22.46 -4.88 -8.13
C VAL A 4 22.27 -5.40 -6.72
N ILE A 5 22.51 -4.56 -5.72
CA ILE A 5 22.03 -4.80 -4.35
C ILE A 5 20.66 -4.14 -4.20
N VAL A 6 19.70 -4.91 -3.66
CA VAL A 6 18.36 -4.43 -3.33
C VAL A 6 18.16 -4.53 -1.81
N ILE A 7 17.91 -3.42 -1.14
CA ILE A 7 17.70 -3.38 0.31
C ILE A 7 16.21 -3.51 0.61
N GLY A 8 15.86 -4.55 1.38
CA GLY A 8 14.49 -4.91 1.72
C GLY A 8 13.79 -5.77 0.68
N SER A 9 12.74 -6.46 1.08
CA SER A 9 11.92 -7.36 0.25
C SER A 9 10.44 -7.01 0.25
N GLY A 10 10.09 -5.74 0.44
CA GLY A 10 8.72 -5.24 0.23
C GLY A 10 8.32 -5.25 -1.25
N MET A 11 7.04 -5.04 -1.56
CA MET A 11 6.53 -5.11 -2.94
C MET A 11 7.27 -4.21 -3.93
N GLY A 12 7.71 -3.01 -3.51
CA GLY A 12 8.52 -2.15 -4.38
C GLY A 12 9.87 -2.76 -4.74
N ALA A 13 10.59 -3.26 -3.73
CA ALA A 13 11.89 -3.91 -3.90
C ALA A 13 11.79 -5.16 -4.78
N LEU A 14 10.82 -6.03 -4.50
CA LEU A 14 10.59 -7.26 -5.28
C LEU A 14 10.19 -6.95 -6.73
N SER A 15 9.34 -5.95 -6.94
CA SER A 15 8.96 -5.51 -8.29
C SER A 15 10.15 -4.95 -9.05
N ALA A 16 10.99 -4.14 -8.42
CA ALA A 16 12.22 -3.63 -9.02
C ALA A 16 13.18 -4.77 -9.39
N ALA A 17 13.43 -5.69 -8.46
CA ALA A 17 14.29 -6.84 -8.69
C ALA A 17 13.78 -7.73 -9.83
N ALA A 18 12.49 -8.06 -9.86
CA ALA A 18 11.89 -8.86 -10.92
C ALA A 18 11.99 -8.18 -12.28
N MET A 19 11.71 -6.87 -12.37
CA MET A 19 11.87 -6.10 -13.60
C MET A 19 13.33 -6.03 -14.07
N LEU A 20 14.30 -5.97 -13.17
CA LEU A 20 15.72 -6.02 -13.53
C LEU A 20 16.14 -7.41 -14.04
N CYS A 21 15.56 -8.47 -13.47
CA CYS A 21 15.77 -9.83 -13.96
C CYS A 21 15.29 -9.98 -15.42
N THR A 22 14.20 -9.34 -15.84
CA THR A 22 13.74 -9.35 -17.24
C THR A 22 14.73 -8.65 -18.19
N LYS A 23 15.64 -7.83 -17.65
CA LYS A 23 16.71 -7.13 -18.39
C LYS A 23 18.08 -7.83 -18.28
N GLY A 24 18.10 -9.03 -17.72
CA GLY A 24 19.31 -9.87 -17.58
C GLY A 24 20.19 -9.56 -16.38
N LEU A 25 19.80 -8.65 -15.50
CA LEU A 25 20.56 -8.36 -14.27
C LEU A 25 20.25 -9.39 -13.16
N LYS A 26 21.25 -9.61 -12.30
CA LYS A 26 21.18 -10.58 -11.18
C LYS A 26 21.17 -9.83 -9.83
N PRO A 27 20.01 -9.49 -9.29
CA PRO A 27 19.91 -8.78 -8.02
C PRO A 27 20.30 -9.67 -6.84
N LEU A 28 20.87 -9.04 -5.81
CA LEU A 28 21.03 -9.56 -4.45
C LEU A 28 20.08 -8.77 -3.54
N ILE A 29 19.05 -9.42 -3.02
CA ILE A 29 18.11 -8.81 -2.09
C ILE A 29 18.59 -9.10 -0.66
N ILE A 30 18.68 -8.08 0.18
CA ILE A 30 19.08 -8.20 1.59
C ILE A 30 17.88 -7.81 2.45
N GLU A 31 17.35 -8.78 3.21
CA GLU A 31 16.15 -8.63 4.04
C GLU A 31 16.48 -8.89 5.52
N GLN A 32 16.11 -7.93 6.38
CA GLN A 32 16.35 -8.07 7.83
C GLN A 32 15.46 -9.12 8.50
N ASN A 33 14.28 -9.35 7.94
CA ASN A 33 13.32 -10.29 8.52
C ASN A 33 13.60 -11.72 8.06
N TRP A 34 12.92 -12.67 8.67
CA TRP A 34 13.00 -14.09 8.33
C TRP A 34 12.08 -14.46 7.13
N GLN A 35 11.18 -13.58 6.74
CA GLN A 35 10.26 -13.77 5.60
C GLN A 35 10.14 -12.50 4.77
N PRO A 36 9.78 -12.65 3.48
CA PRO A 36 9.65 -11.54 2.55
C PRO A 36 8.30 -10.82 2.63
N GLY A 37 8.15 -9.75 1.82
CA GLY A 37 6.89 -9.08 1.55
C GLY A 37 6.67 -7.80 2.35
N GLY A 38 7.39 -7.59 3.45
CA GLY A 38 7.20 -6.43 4.31
C GLY A 38 5.74 -6.35 4.83
N CYS A 39 5.05 -5.24 4.55
CA CYS A 39 3.62 -5.09 4.92
C CYS A 39 2.67 -5.92 4.04
N THR A 40 3.14 -6.46 2.91
CA THR A 40 2.40 -7.39 2.04
C THR A 40 2.82 -8.82 2.35
N SER A 41 2.67 -9.22 3.59
CA SER A 41 3.05 -10.55 4.06
C SER A 41 1.94 -11.12 4.95
N SER A 42 2.00 -12.41 5.23
CA SER A 42 1.10 -13.09 6.16
C SER A 42 1.93 -13.81 7.21
N TYR A 43 1.39 -14.03 8.41
CA TYR A 43 2.10 -14.69 9.49
C TYR A 43 1.22 -15.72 10.20
N TRP A 44 1.87 -16.72 10.78
CA TRP A 44 1.22 -17.81 11.53
C TRP A 44 1.22 -17.52 13.02
N ARG A 45 0.08 -17.71 13.65
CA ARG A 45 -0.04 -17.64 15.10
C ARG A 45 -1.10 -18.62 15.61
N LYS A 46 -0.71 -19.54 16.49
CA LYS A 46 -1.60 -20.56 17.07
C LYS A 46 -2.37 -21.40 16.03
N GLY A 47 -1.74 -21.67 14.88
CA GLY A 47 -2.36 -22.47 13.80
C GLY A 47 -3.20 -21.67 12.81
N TYR A 48 -3.33 -20.37 12.99
CA TYR A 48 -4.06 -19.47 12.11
C TYR A 48 -3.12 -18.57 11.31
N VAL A 49 -3.53 -18.20 10.08
CA VAL A 49 -2.79 -17.29 9.21
C VAL A 49 -3.47 -15.93 9.14
N PHE A 50 -2.76 -14.90 9.57
CA PHE A 50 -3.21 -13.51 9.57
C PHE A 50 -2.43 -12.69 8.53
N GLU A 51 -3.06 -11.62 8.01
CA GLU A 51 -2.36 -10.65 7.17
C GLU A 51 -1.54 -9.69 8.03
N SER A 52 -0.34 -9.33 7.54
CA SER A 52 0.53 -8.40 8.27
C SER A 52 0.05 -6.95 8.18
N GLY A 53 -0.33 -6.48 7.01
CA GLY A 53 -0.75 -5.09 6.80
C GLY A 53 -1.78 -4.96 5.69
N ALA A 54 -1.39 -5.16 4.44
CA ALA A 54 -2.32 -5.24 3.34
C ALA A 54 -3.23 -6.48 3.49
N THR A 55 -4.49 -6.34 3.10
CA THR A 55 -5.48 -7.43 3.22
C THR A 55 -6.30 -7.61 1.94
N THR A 56 -6.35 -6.57 1.10
CA THR A 56 -7.07 -6.58 -0.18
C THR A 56 -6.08 -6.61 -1.33
N LEU A 57 -6.26 -7.53 -2.26
CA LEU A 57 -5.47 -7.60 -3.48
C LEU A 57 -6.18 -6.85 -4.61
N VAL A 58 -5.58 -5.76 -5.05
CA VAL A 58 -5.99 -4.95 -6.21
C VAL A 58 -4.80 -4.73 -7.15
N GLY A 59 -5.07 -4.29 -8.38
CA GLY A 59 -4.00 -3.98 -9.34
C GLY A 59 -3.81 -5.06 -10.40
N LEU A 60 -4.73 -6.02 -10.52
CA LEU A 60 -4.71 -7.10 -11.52
C LEU A 60 -5.50 -6.78 -12.80
N ASP A 61 -6.26 -5.67 -12.85
CA ASP A 61 -6.97 -5.26 -14.04
C ASP A 61 -6.01 -4.67 -15.09
N GLU A 62 -6.47 -4.60 -16.33
CA GLU A 62 -5.70 -4.08 -17.45
C GLU A 62 -5.13 -2.67 -17.15
N HIS A 63 -3.90 -2.42 -17.56
CA HIS A 63 -3.14 -1.18 -17.31
C HIS A 63 -2.74 -0.92 -15.85
N MET A 64 -3.03 -1.82 -14.92
CA MET A 64 -2.61 -1.66 -13.54
C MET A 64 -1.19 -2.19 -13.29
N PRO A 65 -0.46 -1.60 -12.32
CA PRO A 65 0.96 -1.90 -12.12
C PRO A 65 1.26 -3.37 -11.80
N LEU A 66 0.44 -4.03 -10.98
CA LEU A 66 0.67 -5.43 -10.64
C LEU A 66 0.43 -6.33 -11.86
N ARG A 67 -0.63 -6.08 -12.64
CA ARG A 67 -0.87 -6.79 -13.91
C ARG A 67 0.30 -6.60 -14.85
N PHE A 68 0.80 -5.38 -15.00
CA PHE A 68 1.96 -5.09 -15.83
C PHE A 68 3.19 -5.89 -15.39
N LEU A 69 3.48 -5.95 -14.08
CA LEU A 69 4.59 -6.75 -13.56
C LEU A 69 4.45 -8.24 -13.93
N LEU A 70 3.24 -8.79 -13.72
CA LEU A 70 2.97 -10.20 -14.02
C LEU A 70 3.11 -10.51 -15.51
N ASP A 71 2.61 -9.63 -16.38
CA ASP A 71 2.76 -9.77 -17.84
C ASP A 71 4.22 -9.72 -18.29
N GLN A 72 5.05 -8.85 -17.67
CA GLN A 72 6.47 -8.74 -18.00
C GLN A 72 7.30 -9.93 -17.51
N THR A 73 6.86 -10.60 -16.45
CA THR A 73 7.57 -11.71 -15.81
C THR A 73 7.05 -13.08 -16.20
N GLY A 74 5.82 -13.16 -16.71
CA GLY A 74 5.14 -14.43 -16.96
C GLY A 74 4.68 -15.15 -15.70
N ILE A 75 4.62 -14.45 -14.55
CA ILE A 75 4.15 -15.02 -13.28
C ILE A 75 2.64 -15.15 -13.31
N GLU A 76 2.14 -16.34 -12.99
CA GLU A 76 0.71 -16.61 -12.84
C GLU A 76 0.33 -16.63 -11.36
N LEU A 77 -0.80 -16.01 -11.02
CA LEU A 77 -1.38 -15.99 -9.68
C LEU A 77 -2.72 -16.70 -9.66
N LYS A 78 -2.92 -17.55 -8.67
CA LYS A 78 -4.24 -18.15 -8.39
C LYS A 78 -4.98 -17.24 -7.42
N THR A 79 -6.05 -16.60 -7.88
CA THR A 79 -6.82 -15.65 -7.10
C THR A 79 -8.31 -15.89 -7.26
N ARG A 80 -9.10 -15.49 -6.27
CA ARG A 80 -10.57 -15.46 -6.32
C ARG A 80 -11.01 -14.01 -6.48
N LYS A 81 -11.74 -13.69 -7.53
CA LYS A 81 -12.35 -12.37 -7.67
C LYS A 81 -13.51 -12.24 -6.70
N LEU A 82 -13.58 -11.14 -5.97
CA LEU A 82 -14.66 -10.84 -5.04
C LEU A 82 -15.85 -10.25 -5.79
N GLU A 83 -17.03 -10.79 -5.58
CA GLU A 83 -18.27 -10.27 -6.19
C GLU A 83 -18.69 -8.95 -5.56
N LEU A 84 -18.57 -8.84 -4.24
CA LEU A 84 -18.77 -7.62 -3.47
C LEU A 84 -17.44 -7.21 -2.80
N PRO A 85 -16.74 -6.22 -3.35
CA PRO A 85 -15.44 -5.77 -2.83
C PRO A 85 -15.43 -5.37 -1.36
N MET A 86 -16.47 -4.66 -0.89
CA MET A 86 -16.52 -4.15 0.47
C MET A 86 -17.95 -3.79 0.90
N GLN A 87 -18.21 -3.86 2.20
CA GLN A 87 -19.36 -3.26 2.85
C GLN A 87 -18.94 -2.15 3.82
N ILE A 88 -19.69 -1.05 3.83
CA ILE A 88 -19.48 0.07 4.75
C ILE A 88 -20.62 0.08 5.77
N HIS A 89 -20.26 0.07 7.04
CA HIS A 89 -21.20 0.20 8.14
C HIS A 89 -21.17 1.64 8.65
N LEU A 90 -22.21 2.42 8.40
CA LEU A 90 -22.28 3.84 8.73
C LEU A 90 -23.66 4.21 9.26
N ALA A 91 -23.72 4.74 10.49
CA ALA A 91 -24.94 5.23 11.14
C ALA A 91 -26.10 4.18 11.07
N GLY A 92 -25.81 2.94 11.44
CA GLY A 92 -26.78 1.83 11.45
C GLY A 92 -27.14 1.29 10.07
N LYS A 93 -26.55 1.81 8.98
CA LYS A 93 -26.77 1.34 7.61
C LYS A 93 -25.60 0.46 7.15
N VAL A 94 -25.89 -0.50 6.28
CA VAL A 94 -24.89 -1.29 5.53
C VAL A 94 -24.96 -0.87 4.07
N ILE A 95 -23.84 -0.41 3.53
CA ILE A 95 -23.72 0.17 2.18
C ILE A 95 -22.78 -0.70 1.38
N ASN A 96 -23.25 -1.23 0.24
CA ASN A 96 -22.49 -2.14 -0.60
C ASN A 96 -21.63 -1.37 -1.61
N ARG A 97 -20.32 -1.57 -1.53
CA ARG A 97 -19.36 -1.02 -2.51
C ARG A 97 -19.26 -1.96 -3.71
N TYR A 98 -20.21 -1.85 -4.63
CA TYR A 98 -20.21 -2.65 -5.85
C TYR A 98 -19.06 -2.28 -6.80
N GLN A 99 -18.52 -3.29 -7.51
CA GLN A 99 -17.54 -3.05 -8.57
C GLN A 99 -18.19 -2.30 -9.75
N ASP A 100 -19.39 -2.69 -10.14
CA ASP A 100 -20.15 -2.01 -11.19
C ASP A 100 -20.50 -0.57 -10.78
N LEU A 101 -20.08 0.40 -11.59
CA LEU A 101 -20.26 1.83 -11.28
C LEU A 101 -21.73 2.22 -11.22
N THR A 102 -22.59 1.66 -12.08
CA THR A 102 -24.02 1.97 -12.09
C THR A 102 -24.72 1.45 -10.84
N LYS A 103 -24.39 0.21 -10.41
CA LYS A 103 -24.88 -0.35 -9.15
C LYS A 103 -24.39 0.45 -7.95
N TRP A 104 -23.11 0.87 -7.97
CA TRP A 104 -22.55 1.69 -6.91
C TRP A 104 -23.24 3.07 -6.82
N LYS A 105 -23.47 3.76 -7.93
CA LYS A 105 -24.18 5.04 -7.96
C LYS A 105 -25.61 4.91 -7.39
N ALA A 106 -26.33 3.86 -7.79
CA ALA A 106 -27.65 3.59 -7.25
C ALA A 106 -27.64 3.30 -5.75
N GLU A 107 -26.63 2.58 -5.25
CA GLU A 107 -26.45 2.31 -3.83
C GLU A 107 -26.12 3.58 -3.05
N ALA A 108 -25.20 4.40 -3.55
CA ALA A 108 -24.84 5.68 -2.94
C ALA A 108 -26.07 6.62 -2.83
N ALA A 109 -26.88 6.73 -3.89
CA ALA A 109 -28.08 7.54 -3.91
C ALA A 109 -29.14 7.09 -2.89
N ARG A 110 -29.18 5.82 -2.50
CA ARG A 110 -30.09 5.31 -1.44
C ARG A 110 -29.66 5.73 -0.04
N HIS A 111 -28.38 5.95 0.18
CA HIS A 111 -27.81 6.11 1.51
C HIS A 111 -27.36 7.53 1.84
N PHE A 112 -27.04 8.33 0.85
CA PHE A 112 -26.54 9.69 1.02
C PHE A 112 -27.46 10.74 0.38
N VAL A 113 -27.52 11.91 0.99
CA VAL A 113 -28.31 13.04 0.46
C VAL A 113 -27.54 13.75 -0.64
N GLY A 114 -28.28 14.22 -1.67
CA GLY A 114 -27.72 14.92 -2.83
C GLY A 114 -27.47 13.98 -4.01
N ASN A 115 -27.23 14.57 -5.17
CA ASN A 115 -26.93 13.82 -6.39
C ASN A 115 -25.43 13.64 -6.55
N GLN A 116 -24.93 12.43 -6.39
CA GLN A 116 -23.51 12.11 -6.50
C GLN A 116 -23.11 11.59 -7.89
N ASP A 117 -24.03 11.46 -8.84
CA ASP A 117 -23.81 10.79 -10.13
C ASP A 117 -22.64 11.39 -10.91
N GLU A 118 -22.67 12.71 -11.12
CA GLU A 118 -21.60 13.41 -11.86
C GLU A 118 -20.24 13.33 -11.15
N PHE A 119 -20.24 13.35 -9.81
CA PHE A 119 -19.01 13.19 -9.02
C PHE A 119 -18.40 11.81 -9.26
N TRP A 120 -19.20 10.75 -9.21
CA TRP A 120 -18.70 9.38 -9.39
C TRP A 120 -18.27 9.11 -10.84
N ASP A 121 -19.00 9.63 -11.83
CA ASP A 121 -18.60 9.55 -13.24
C ASP A 121 -17.26 10.25 -13.47
N GLN A 122 -17.08 11.44 -12.90
CA GLN A 122 -15.83 12.19 -12.97
C GLN A 122 -14.69 11.45 -12.26
N ALA A 123 -14.92 11.00 -11.02
CA ALA A 123 -13.92 10.29 -10.25
C ALA A 123 -13.48 9.00 -10.96
N TYR A 124 -14.41 8.23 -11.51
CA TYR A 124 -14.09 7.01 -12.25
C TYR A 124 -13.30 7.31 -13.53
N ALA A 125 -13.69 8.32 -14.30
CA ALA A 125 -12.94 8.72 -15.51
C ALA A 125 -11.52 9.23 -15.18
N ILE A 126 -11.32 9.87 -14.03
CA ILE A 126 -9.99 10.26 -13.55
C ILE A 126 -9.21 9.03 -13.09
N SER A 127 -9.82 8.10 -12.37
CA SER A 127 -9.16 6.88 -11.92
C SER A 127 -8.69 6.00 -13.09
N GLN A 128 -9.50 5.86 -14.13
CA GLN A 128 -9.10 5.20 -15.39
C GLN A 128 -7.89 5.87 -16.02
N PHE A 129 -7.87 7.20 -16.05
CA PHE A 129 -6.72 7.95 -16.52
C PHE A 129 -5.47 7.68 -15.66
N VAL A 130 -5.59 7.67 -14.34
CA VAL A 130 -4.46 7.38 -13.42
C VAL A 130 -3.88 6.01 -13.69
N TRP A 131 -4.69 4.98 -13.77
CA TRP A 131 -4.21 3.61 -14.03
C TRP A 131 -3.57 3.48 -15.42
N LYS A 132 -4.21 3.98 -16.46
CA LYS A 132 -3.65 3.97 -17.82
C LYS A 132 -2.35 4.75 -17.92
N SER A 133 -2.25 5.86 -17.19
CA SER A 133 -1.04 6.68 -17.17
C SER A 133 0.10 6.03 -16.36
N SER A 134 -0.22 5.23 -15.35
CA SER A 134 0.77 4.63 -14.45
C SER A 134 1.79 3.75 -15.18
N THR A 135 1.35 2.92 -16.11
CA THR A 135 2.23 2.05 -16.90
C THR A 135 2.75 2.70 -18.20
N LYS A 136 2.13 3.83 -18.62
CA LYS A 136 2.55 4.60 -19.78
C LYS A 136 3.73 5.53 -19.47
N TYR A 137 3.71 6.21 -18.32
CA TYR A 137 4.64 7.27 -17.96
C TYR A 137 5.68 6.84 -16.92
N LEU A 138 6.40 5.75 -17.17
CA LEU A 138 7.39 5.14 -16.26
C LEU A 138 8.62 6.01 -15.98
N HIS A 139 8.76 7.17 -16.64
CA HIS A 139 9.81 8.15 -16.38
C HIS A 139 9.35 9.32 -15.46
N PHE A 140 8.10 9.27 -14.99
CA PHE A 140 7.59 10.26 -14.04
C PHE A 140 7.91 9.86 -12.57
N PRO A 141 8.24 10.82 -11.67
CA PRO A 141 8.54 12.23 -11.89
C PRO A 141 9.87 12.45 -12.66
N PRO A 142 9.92 13.40 -13.61
CA PRO A 142 11.13 13.66 -14.38
C PRO A 142 12.14 14.47 -13.58
N ASN A 143 13.43 14.09 -13.69
CA ASN A 143 14.55 14.85 -13.12
C ASN A 143 15.79 14.89 -14.01
N LYS A 144 15.82 14.11 -15.10
CA LYS A 144 16.84 14.17 -16.15
C LYS A 144 16.19 14.50 -17.49
N LEU A 145 16.99 15.01 -18.43
CA LEU A 145 16.54 15.35 -19.79
C LEU A 145 15.88 14.15 -20.50
N VAL A 146 16.44 12.96 -20.30
CA VAL A 146 15.89 11.71 -20.88
C VAL A 146 14.46 11.43 -20.41
N ASP A 147 14.13 11.78 -19.20
CA ASP A 147 12.77 11.59 -18.68
C ASP A 147 11.79 12.53 -19.40
N TRP A 148 12.15 13.80 -19.54
CA TRP A 148 11.34 14.77 -20.26
C TRP A 148 11.11 14.37 -21.72
N ILE A 149 12.16 13.90 -22.40
CA ILE A 149 12.04 13.42 -23.79
C ILE A 149 11.06 12.24 -23.85
N ASN A 150 11.17 11.26 -22.96
CA ASN A 150 10.28 10.11 -22.93
C ASN A 150 8.83 10.48 -22.58
N LEU A 151 8.63 11.42 -21.66
CA LEU A 151 7.30 11.91 -21.32
C LEU A 151 6.66 12.64 -22.49
N ILE A 152 7.38 13.57 -23.12
CA ILE A 152 6.88 14.35 -24.27
C ILE A 152 6.52 13.45 -25.45
N LYS A 153 7.37 12.46 -25.79
CA LYS A 153 7.08 11.50 -26.86
C LYS A 153 5.78 10.70 -26.64
N LYS A 154 5.40 10.48 -25.38
CA LYS A 154 4.20 9.73 -25.01
C LYS A 154 3.01 10.63 -24.62
N ALA A 155 3.23 11.96 -24.49
CA ALA A 155 2.22 12.89 -24.02
C ALA A 155 1.02 12.97 -24.96
N ASN A 156 -0.15 13.03 -24.35
CA ASN A 156 -1.42 13.34 -25.03
C ASN A 156 -1.97 14.64 -24.41
N PRO A 157 -2.42 15.63 -25.21
CA PRO A 157 -3.00 16.86 -24.68
C PRO A 157 -4.15 16.62 -23.69
N LEU A 158 -4.97 15.59 -23.89
CA LEU A 158 -6.05 15.22 -22.97
C LEU A 158 -5.52 14.75 -21.61
N ASP A 159 -4.31 14.17 -21.53
CA ASP A 159 -3.70 13.74 -20.28
C ASP A 159 -3.32 14.97 -19.43
N VAL A 160 -2.86 16.06 -20.06
CA VAL A 160 -2.54 17.33 -19.39
C VAL A 160 -3.80 17.95 -18.78
N VAL A 161 -4.93 17.89 -19.47
CA VAL A 161 -6.21 18.41 -18.96
C VAL A 161 -6.65 17.67 -17.70
N LYS A 162 -6.45 16.36 -17.62
CA LYS A 162 -6.77 15.56 -16.44
C LYS A 162 -5.75 15.76 -15.32
N ALA A 163 -4.49 16.00 -15.61
CA ALA A 163 -3.44 16.26 -14.63
C ALA A 163 -3.73 17.48 -13.73
N LYS A 164 -4.58 18.44 -14.17
CA LYS A 164 -5.02 19.61 -13.36
C LYS A 164 -5.65 19.21 -12.00
N TYR A 165 -6.21 18.01 -11.90
CA TYR A 165 -6.81 17.52 -10.65
C TYR A 165 -5.77 17.20 -9.58
N SER A 166 -4.48 17.13 -9.93
CA SER A 166 -3.38 17.07 -8.95
C SER A 166 -3.20 18.36 -8.15
N LEU A 167 -3.79 19.47 -8.60
CA LEU A 167 -3.73 20.78 -7.95
C LEU A 167 -4.97 21.10 -7.10
N LYS A 168 -5.97 20.23 -7.10
CA LYS A 168 -7.25 20.42 -6.41
C LYS A 168 -7.42 19.37 -5.32
N SER A 169 -7.84 19.79 -4.13
CA SER A 169 -8.23 18.82 -3.09
C SER A 169 -9.52 18.10 -3.47
N THR A 170 -9.71 16.90 -2.94
CA THR A 170 -10.99 16.18 -3.11
C THR A 170 -12.15 16.97 -2.51
N THR A 171 -11.94 17.64 -1.36
CA THR A 171 -12.95 18.57 -0.78
C THR A 171 -13.36 19.66 -1.76
N SER A 172 -12.44 20.24 -2.53
CA SER A 172 -12.79 21.28 -3.51
C SER A 172 -13.70 20.75 -4.64
N ILE A 173 -13.54 19.49 -5.00
CA ILE A 173 -14.40 18.83 -5.99
C ILE A 173 -15.77 18.48 -5.38
N LEU A 174 -15.79 17.97 -4.14
CA LEU A 174 -17.06 17.76 -3.42
C LEU A 174 -17.88 19.06 -3.33
N ASN A 175 -17.22 20.17 -2.99
CA ASN A 175 -17.87 21.48 -2.93
C ASN A 175 -18.42 21.93 -4.30
N LYS A 176 -17.65 21.70 -5.37
CA LYS A 176 -18.10 22.01 -6.74
C LYS A 176 -19.37 21.26 -7.12
N HIS A 177 -19.50 20.01 -6.70
CA HIS A 177 -20.71 19.19 -6.90
C HIS A 177 -21.77 19.37 -5.80
N GLN A 178 -21.61 20.34 -4.91
CA GLN A 178 -22.54 20.66 -3.81
C GLN A 178 -22.85 19.48 -2.89
N LEU A 179 -21.89 18.55 -2.74
CA LEU A 179 -22.02 17.34 -1.92
C LEU A 179 -21.67 17.68 -0.46
N ASN A 180 -22.65 18.20 0.27
CA ASN A 180 -22.49 18.68 1.64
C ASN A 180 -23.08 17.74 2.71
N ASP A 181 -23.63 16.59 2.31
CA ASP A 181 -24.12 15.59 3.27
C ASP A 181 -23.00 15.15 4.23
N PRO A 182 -23.17 15.35 5.56
CA PRO A 182 -22.16 14.97 6.54
C PRO A 182 -21.81 13.47 6.52
N GLY A 183 -22.80 12.61 6.25
CA GLY A 183 -22.60 11.16 6.13
C GLY A 183 -21.72 10.82 4.94
N PHE A 184 -21.99 11.46 3.77
CA PHE A 184 -21.18 11.27 2.59
C PHE A 184 -19.74 11.78 2.77
N ARG A 185 -19.55 12.94 3.40
CA ARG A 185 -18.21 13.47 3.67
C ARG A 185 -17.43 12.62 4.66
N LYS A 186 -18.10 12.10 5.70
CA LYS A 186 -17.48 11.14 6.62
C LYS A 186 -17.05 9.87 5.87
N PHE A 187 -17.91 9.32 5.03
CA PHE A 187 -17.60 8.17 4.18
C PHE A 187 -16.38 8.45 3.29
N VAL A 188 -16.34 9.57 2.56
CA VAL A 188 -15.22 9.92 1.67
C VAL A 188 -13.91 10.05 2.47
N ASN A 189 -13.92 10.73 3.62
CA ASN A 189 -12.74 10.89 4.45
C ASN A 189 -12.18 9.56 4.95
N GLU A 190 -13.03 8.65 5.44
CA GLU A 190 -12.58 7.36 5.94
C GLU A 190 -12.10 6.42 4.83
N GLN A 191 -12.69 6.51 3.62
CA GLN A 191 -12.16 5.79 2.46
C GLN A 191 -10.78 6.30 2.03
N LEU A 192 -10.58 7.62 2.03
CA LEU A 192 -9.30 8.23 1.72
C LEU A 192 -8.25 7.96 2.80
N LEU A 193 -8.65 7.89 4.07
CA LEU A 193 -7.73 7.54 5.14
C LEU A 193 -7.11 6.14 4.94
N ILE A 194 -7.90 5.15 4.49
CA ILE A 194 -7.41 3.81 4.19
C ILE A 194 -6.48 3.82 2.95
N THR A 195 -6.85 4.58 1.91
CA THR A 195 -6.27 4.44 0.59
C THR A 195 -5.24 5.52 0.23
N ALA A 196 -5.25 6.67 0.93
CA ALA A 196 -4.34 7.79 0.73
C ALA A 196 -3.69 8.29 2.03
N GLN A 197 -4.07 7.70 3.17
CA GLN A 197 -3.65 8.05 4.53
C GLN A 197 -3.82 9.53 4.89
N ASN A 198 -4.82 10.19 4.31
CA ASN A 198 -5.19 11.55 4.68
C ASN A 198 -6.66 11.81 4.31
N HIS A 199 -7.18 12.96 4.71
CA HIS A 199 -8.57 13.34 4.46
C HIS A 199 -8.72 14.14 3.15
N ALA A 200 -9.96 14.36 2.74
CA ALA A 200 -10.32 14.93 1.45
C ALA A 200 -9.81 16.38 1.21
N ASP A 201 -9.52 17.12 2.28
CA ASP A 201 -8.92 18.47 2.22
C ASP A 201 -7.46 18.44 1.81
N GLU A 202 -6.70 17.42 2.22
CA GLU A 202 -5.28 17.24 1.93
C GLU A 202 -5.04 16.36 0.69
N VAL A 203 -5.92 15.42 0.39
CA VAL A 203 -5.73 14.52 -0.75
C VAL A 203 -6.06 15.24 -2.05
N ASN A 204 -5.08 15.38 -2.95
CA ASN A 204 -5.37 15.87 -4.29
C ASN A 204 -6.30 14.92 -5.05
N HIS A 205 -7.22 15.49 -5.85
CA HIS A 205 -8.29 14.69 -6.46
C HIS A 205 -7.81 13.74 -7.56
N LEU A 206 -6.61 13.90 -8.08
CA LEU A 206 -6.05 12.95 -9.03
C LEU A 206 -5.83 11.58 -8.35
N PHE A 207 -5.14 11.56 -7.21
CA PHE A 207 -4.96 10.35 -6.40
C PHE A 207 -6.24 9.98 -5.64
N GLY A 208 -6.99 10.99 -5.17
CA GLY A 208 -8.25 10.78 -4.45
C GLY A 208 -9.29 10.04 -5.28
N ALA A 209 -9.39 10.32 -6.57
CA ALA A 209 -10.28 9.60 -7.48
C ALA A 209 -9.89 8.13 -7.64
N ALA A 210 -8.60 7.82 -7.83
CA ALA A 210 -8.11 6.45 -7.87
C ALA A 210 -8.34 5.72 -6.54
N ALA A 211 -8.12 6.44 -5.42
CA ALA A 211 -8.32 5.94 -4.06
C ALA A 211 -9.80 5.66 -3.75
N LEU A 212 -10.73 6.50 -4.17
CA LEU A 212 -12.17 6.32 -3.95
C LEU A 212 -12.79 5.27 -4.88
N CYS A 213 -12.23 5.10 -6.07
CA CYS A 213 -12.75 4.17 -7.07
C CYS A 213 -12.06 2.80 -7.07
N TYR A 214 -11.16 2.49 -6.10
CA TYR A 214 -10.45 1.20 -6.12
C TYR A 214 -11.39 -0.01 -6.07
N THR A 215 -12.56 0.11 -5.42
CA THR A 215 -13.58 -0.93 -5.39
C THR A 215 -14.34 -1.08 -6.70
N ASN A 216 -14.26 -0.11 -7.61
CA ASN A 216 -14.84 -0.21 -8.95
C ASN A 216 -13.96 -0.99 -9.94
N TYR A 217 -12.84 -1.51 -9.48
CA TYR A 217 -11.96 -2.43 -10.19
C TYR A 217 -12.02 -3.82 -9.57
N GLY A 218 -11.32 -4.78 -10.15
CA GLY A 218 -11.20 -6.12 -9.59
C GLY A 218 -10.53 -6.09 -8.22
N ASN A 219 -11.23 -6.58 -7.23
CA ASN A 219 -10.71 -6.88 -5.91
C ASN A 219 -10.63 -8.39 -5.77
N TYR A 220 -9.51 -8.89 -5.27
CA TYR A 220 -9.23 -10.32 -5.28
C TYR A 220 -8.80 -10.80 -3.89
N TYR A 221 -9.08 -12.06 -3.65
CA TYR A 221 -8.60 -12.83 -2.52
C TYR A 221 -7.56 -13.84 -3.00
N ILE A 222 -6.56 -14.11 -2.19
CA ILE A 222 -5.55 -15.13 -2.44
C ILE A 222 -5.55 -16.14 -1.28
N ASP A 223 -5.75 -17.40 -1.59
CA ASP A 223 -5.81 -18.47 -0.58
C ASP A 223 -4.44 -18.56 0.14
N GLY A 224 -4.48 -18.76 1.46
CA GLY A 224 -3.27 -18.80 2.30
C GLY A 224 -2.68 -17.45 2.66
N GLY A 225 -3.26 -16.34 2.17
CA GLY A 225 -2.86 -14.98 2.47
C GLY A 225 -1.87 -14.39 1.47
N LEU A 226 -1.57 -13.08 1.64
CA LEU A 226 -0.80 -12.29 0.67
C LEU A 226 0.67 -12.71 0.51
N LEU A 227 1.21 -13.54 1.39
CA LEU A 227 2.53 -14.15 1.17
C LEU A 227 2.55 -14.98 -0.12
N ASN A 228 1.41 -15.53 -0.54
CA ASN A 228 1.25 -16.26 -1.80
C ASN A 228 1.20 -15.35 -3.06
N LEU A 229 1.14 -14.03 -2.89
CA LEU A 229 1.47 -13.07 -3.95
C LEU A 229 3.00 -12.88 -4.05
N VAL A 230 3.67 -12.88 -2.92
CA VAL A 230 5.10 -12.55 -2.80
C VAL A 230 6.00 -13.70 -3.27
N ASN A 231 5.69 -14.92 -2.84
CA ASN A 231 6.52 -16.10 -3.12
C ASN A 231 6.77 -16.34 -4.62
N PRO A 232 5.77 -16.29 -5.54
CA PRO A 232 6.01 -16.47 -6.96
C PRO A 232 6.95 -15.42 -7.58
N ILE A 233 6.96 -14.19 -7.03
CA ILE A 233 7.88 -13.14 -7.48
C ILE A 233 9.32 -13.50 -7.07
N ILE A 234 9.51 -14.04 -5.87
CA ILE A 234 10.82 -14.51 -5.39
C ILE A 234 11.31 -15.69 -6.22
N ASP A 235 10.43 -16.67 -6.45
CA ASP A 235 10.76 -17.85 -7.27
C ASP A 235 11.20 -17.42 -8.68
N PHE A 236 10.52 -16.45 -9.28
CA PHE A 236 10.92 -15.87 -10.56
C PHE A 236 12.31 -15.22 -10.46
N ILE A 237 12.58 -14.38 -9.46
CA ILE A 237 13.87 -13.70 -9.28
C ILE A 237 14.99 -14.75 -9.15
N GLN A 238 14.79 -15.79 -8.35
CA GLN A 238 15.75 -16.86 -8.13
C GLN A 238 15.99 -17.70 -9.41
N SER A 239 14.93 -17.98 -10.17
CA SER A 239 15.03 -18.70 -11.46
C SER A 239 15.87 -17.94 -12.49
N LYS A 240 15.97 -16.62 -12.36
CA LYS A 240 16.80 -15.75 -13.21
C LYS A 240 18.21 -15.50 -12.64
N GLY A 241 18.61 -16.20 -11.58
CA GLY A 241 19.92 -16.09 -10.95
C GLY A 241 20.06 -14.96 -9.94
N GLY A 242 18.95 -14.32 -9.54
CA GLY A 242 18.89 -13.45 -8.36
C GLY A 242 19.03 -14.24 -7.07
N GLU A 243 19.34 -13.56 -5.98
CA GLU A 243 19.45 -14.15 -4.63
C GLU A 243 18.70 -13.29 -3.62
N ILE A 244 18.21 -13.93 -2.57
CA ILE A 244 17.67 -13.25 -1.39
C ILE A 244 18.31 -13.82 -0.13
N ILE A 245 18.77 -12.93 0.75
CA ILE A 245 19.34 -13.25 2.05
C ILE A 245 18.41 -12.69 3.12
N PHE A 246 17.89 -13.58 3.97
CA PHE A 246 17.05 -13.24 5.11
C PHE A 246 17.86 -13.10 6.39
N ARG A 247 17.27 -12.41 7.39
CA ARG A 247 17.85 -12.16 8.71
C ARG A 247 19.17 -11.40 8.65
N GLU A 248 19.30 -10.55 7.63
CA GLU A 248 20.49 -9.75 7.37
C GLU A 248 20.13 -8.26 7.36
N GLU A 249 20.40 -7.58 8.46
CA GLU A 249 20.05 -6.17 8.64
C GLU A 249 21.16 -5.26 8.11
N VAL A 250 20.84 -4.40 7.15
CA VAL A 250 21.75 -3.36 6.64
C VAL A 250 21.94 -2.29 7.72
N LYS A 251 23.21 -1.96 7.99
CA LYS A 251 23.60 -0.96 9.00
C LYS A 251 24.12 0.33 8.40
N SER A 252 24.84 0.24 7.30
CA SER A 252 25.31 1.44 6.61
C SER A 252 25.51 1.22 5.12
N ILE A 253 25.46 2.31 4.39
CA ILE A 253 25.67 2.39 2.95
C ILE A 253 26.85 3.35 2.73
N SER A 254 27.80 2.93 1.91
CA SER A 254 28.93 3.77 1.49
C SER A 254 29.17 3.64 -0.01
N LYS A 255 29.88 4.61 -0.59
CA LYS A 255 30.20 4.63 -2.01
C LYS A 255 31.68 4.31 -2.22
N SER A 256 31.98 3.53 -3.23
CA SER A 256 33.34 3.18 -3.65
C SER A 256 33.51 3.45 -5.14
N LYS A 257 34.76 3.35 -5.65
CA LYS A 257 35.04 3.45 -7.09
C LYS A 257 34.33 2.39 -7.94
N ALA A 258 33.98 1.26 -7.32
CA ALA A 258 33.34 0.11 -7.97
C ALA A 258 31.81 0.11 -7.86
N GLY A 259 31.21 1.11 -7.21
CA GLY A 259 29.77 1.19 -6.94
C GLY A 259 29.46 1.38 -5.45
N TYR A 260 28.47 0.68 -4.95
CA TYR A 260 28.00 0.77 -3.57
C TYR A 260 28.48 -0.41 -2.73
N GLN A 261 28.78 -0.12 -1.48
CA GLN A 261 29.16 -1.06 -0.46
C GLN A 261 28.12 -0.99 0.67
N ILE A 262 27.56 -2.14 0.99
CA ILE A 262 26.54 -2.30 2.02
C ILE A 262 27.18 -3.08 3.17
N GLN A 263 27.17 -2.47 4.36
CA GLN A 263 27.62 -3.13 5.59
C GLN A 263 26.39 -3.62 6.35
N THR A 264 26.37 -4.89 6.67
CA THR A 264 25.43 -5.48 7.60
C THR A 264 26.12 -5.75 8.94
N LYS A 265 25.44 -6.38 9.88
CA LYS A 265 26.02 -6.73 11.16
C LYS A 265 27.19 -7.73 11.01
N THR A 266 27.10 -8.64 10.05
CA THR A 266 28.00 -9.78 9.90
C THR A 266 28.78 -9.78 8.60
N ASN A 267 28.29 -9.15 7.56
CA ASN A 267 28.81 -9.27 6.20
C ASN A 267 28.94 -7.90 5.51
N GLN A 268 29.68 -7.91 4.42
CA GLN A 268 29.82 -6.76 3.52
C GLN A 268 29.53 -7.21 2.09
N TYR A 269 28.70 -6.42 1.40
CA TYR A 269 28.30 -6.68 0.01
C TYR A 269 28.66 -5.50 -0.88
N LYS A 270 29.00 -5.78 -2.15
CA LYS A 270 29.35 -4.76 -3.13
C LYS A 270 28.65 -5.03 -4.46
N ALA A 271 28.11 -3.99 -5.08
CA ALA A 271 27.57 -4.04 -6.43
C ALA A 271 27.68 -2.68 -7.14
N PRO A 272 27.70 -2.65 -8.47
CA PRO A 272 27.68 -1.41 -9.25
C PRO A 272 26.43 -0.56 -8.99
N TYR A 273 25.27 -1.21 -8.80
CA TYR A 273 23.97 -0.55 -8.64
C TYR A 273 23.36 -0.84 -7.28
N LEU A 274 22.60 0.15 -6.78
CA LEU A 274 21.85 0.07 -5.53
C LEU A 274 20.38 0.40 -5.76
N ILE A 275 19.48 -0.41 -5.23
CA ILE A 275 18.06 -0.07 -5.08
C ILE A 275 17.70 -0.17 -3.60
N SER A 276 17.15 0.90 -3.04
CA SER A 276 16.54 0.90 -1.72
C SER A 276 15.04 0.67 -1.83
N GLY A 277 14.54 -0.40 -1.22
CA GLY A 277 13.10 -0.67 -1.06
C GLY A 277 12.60 -0.44 0.36
N ILE A 278 13.42 0.21 1.20
CA ILE A 278 13.06 0.59 2.58
C ILE A 278 12.60 2.05 2.62
N PRO A 279 11.83 2.44 3.65
CA PRO A 279 11.38 3.82 3.77
C PRO A 279 12.52 4.85 3.77
N LEU A 280 12.27 6.04 3.21
CA LEU A 280 13.28 7.11 3.12
C LEU A 280 13.86 7.47 4.50
N ASN A 281 13.02 7.56 5.54
CA ASN A 281 13.46 7.81 6.92
C ASN A 281 14.53 6.81 7.40
N ASN A 282 14.35 5.54 7.08
CA ASN A 282 15.31 4.49 7.43
C ASN A 282 16.58 4.57 6.58
N LEU A 283 16.41 4.83 5.29
CA LEU A 283 17.54 4.94 4.36
C LEU A 283 18.50 6.08 4.77
N LEU A 284 17.94 7.26 5.11
CA LEU A 284 18.74 8.41 5.53
C LEU A 284 19.53 8.14 6.81
N SER A 285 18.99 7.36 7.74
CA SER A 285 19.73 6.97 8.95
C SER A 285 20.91 6.03 8.70
N MET A 286 20.96 5.36 7.55
CA MET A 286 22.03 4.46 7.12
C MET A 286 23.08 5.14 6.23
N ASP A 287 22.78 6.35 5.73
CA ASP A 287 23.65 7.11 4.81
C ASP A 287 24.69 7.93 5.58
N GLN A 288 25.69 7.24 6.11
CA GLN A 288 26.73 7.87 6.95
C GLN A 288 27.65 8.82 6.17
N ASP A 289 27.83 8.57 4.88
CA ASP A 289 28.75 9.31 4.02
C ASP A 289 28.05 10.48 3.27
N CYS A 290 26.78 10.75 3.60
CA CYS A 290 25.94 11.74 2.90
C CYS A 290 25.95 11.58 1.37
N ILE A 291 25.89 10.32 0.90
CA ILE A 291 25.89 9.98 -0.53
C ILE A 291 24.53 10.28 -1.22
N LEU A 292 23.51 10.62 -0.43
CA LEU A 292 22.14 10.86 -0.88
C LEU A 292 21.75 12.35 -0.69
N PRO A 293 22.42 13.27 -1.37
CA PRO A 293 22.21 14.70 -1.16
C PRO A 293 20.80 15.14 -1.57
N GLY A 294 20.22 16.09 -0.84
CA GLY A 294 18.94 16.71 -1.19
C GLY A 294 17.70 15.83 -0.99
N LYS A 295 17.79 14.80 -0.15
CA LYS A 295 16.63 13.94 0.19
C LYS A 295 16.10 14.18 1.60
N THR A 296 16.86 14.79 2.48
CA THR A 296 16.47 15.09 3.88
C THR A 296 15.30 16.04 3.99
N ASP A 297 15.12 16.94 3.02
CA ASP A 297 13.97 17.84 2.91
C ASP A 297 12.65 17.15 2.54
N LYS A 298 12.72 15.92 2.05
CA LYS A 298 11.55 15.09 1.68
C LYS A 298 11.14 14.09 2.76
N GLU A 299 11.89 14.01 3.85
CA GLU A 299 11.57 13.18 4.99
C GLU A 299 10.36 13.73 5.74
N LEU A 300 9.35 12.87 5.99
CA LEU A 300 8.22 13.25 6.82
C LEU A 300 8.48 12.90 8.29
N LYS A 301 8.05 13.79 9.17
CA LYS A 301 8.14 13.62 10.62
C LYS A 301 6.95 12.82 11.15
N SER A 302 7.07 12.32 12.40
CA SER A 302 6.05 11.47 13.00
C SER A 302 4.65 12.07 13.00
N GLU A 303 4.52 13.37 13.28
CA GLU A 303 3.23 14.08 13.27
C GLU A 303 2.54 14.12 11.90
N GLN A 304 3.29 13.88 10.83
CA GLN A 304 2.81 13.81 9.45
C GLN A 304 2.52 12.38 9.01
N LEU A 305 2.78 11.38 9.83
CA LEU A 305 2.72 9.96 9.49
C LEU A 305 1.59 9.25 10.26
N TYR A 306 1.20 8.11 9.74
CA TYR A 306 0.27 7.21 10.40
C TYR A 306 0.92 5.84 10.63
N SER A 307 0.57 5.25 11.77
CA SER A 307 0.73 3.83 12.02
C SER A 307 -0.65 3.16 12.06
N ALA A 308 -0.66 1.89 12.42
CA ALA A 308 -1.90 1.16 12.65
C ALA A 308 -1.83 0.40 13.98
N PHE A 309 -2.97 0.35 14.66
CA PHE A 309 -3.26 -0.72 15.59
C PHE A 309 -3.87 -1.86 14.80
N GLN A 310 -3.32 -3.05 14.94
CA GLN A 310 -3.79 -4.24 14.25
C GLN A 310 -4.20 -5.30 15.26
N MET A 311 -5.32 -5.97 14.99
CA MET A 311 -5.81 -7.08 15.79
C MET A 311 -6.13 -8.26 14.89
N GLY A 312 -5.69 -9.45 15.28
CA GLY A 312 -6.08 -10.70 14.66
C GLY A 312 -7.04 -11.46 15.57
N ILE A 313 -8.15 -11.94 15.02
CA ILE A 313 -9.12 -12.78 15.73
C ILE A 313 -9.40 -14.02 14.91
N ALA A 314 -9.30 -15.21 15.52
CA ALA A 314 -9.83 -16.45 14.99
C ALA A 314 -11.11 -16.80 15.76
N PHE A 315 -12.19 -17.09 15.05
CA PHE A 315 -13.49 -17.35 15.67
C PHE A 315 -14.33 -18.33 14.86
N ARG A 316 -15.35 -18.95 15.49
CA ARG A 316 -16.35 -19.75 14.79
C ARG A 316 -17.50 -18.86 14.37
N SER A 317 -17.63 -18.61 13.06
CA SER A 317 -18.71 -17.77 12.56
C SER A 317 -20.06 -18.47 12.73
N HIS A 318 -21.09 -17.70 13.11
CA HIS A 318 -22.48 -18.16 13.20
C HIS A 318 -23.29 -17.80 11.95
N ARG A 319 -22.67 -17.12 10.98
CA ARG A 319 -23.29 -16.71 9.71
C ARG A 319 -22.29 -16.67 8.57
N GLU A 320 -22.79 -16.60 7.36
CA GLU A 320 -22.02 -16.27 6.17
C GLU A 320 -21.95 -14.75 5.95
N PHE A 321 -20.85 -14.28 5.34
CA PHE A 321 -20.64 -12.89 5.02
C PHE A 321 -20.68 -12.68 3.50
N GLU A 322 -21.47 -11.72 3.03
CA GLU A 322 -21.55 -11.37 1.60
C GLU A 322 -20.26 -10.72 1.09
N SER A 323 -19.55 -10.01 1.93
CA SER A 323 -18.24 -9.41 1.65
C SER A 323 -17.21 -9.91 2.64
N LEU A 324 -15.96 -10.00 2.20
CA LEU A 324 -14.83 -10.31 3.08
C LEU A 324 -14.21 -9.05 3.70
N HIS A 325 -14.49 -7.87 3.15
CA HIS A 325 -13.94 -6.61 3.64
C HIS A 325 -15.04 -5.69 4.12
N HIS A 326 -14.84 -5.12 5.32
CA HIS A 326 -15.78 -4.20 5.92
C HIS A 326 -15.06 -2.99 6.48
N GLN A 327 -15.63 -1.80 6.26
CA GLN A 327 -15.26 -0.60 6.99
C GLN A 327 -16.39 -0.23 7.94
N ILE A 328 -16.11 -0.24 9.23
CA ILE A 328 -17.10 0.04 10.28
C ILE A 328 -16.81 1.43 10.84
N HIS A 329 -17.67 2.39 10.54
CA HIS A 329 -17.59 3.74 11.09
C HIS A 329 -18.07 3.74 12.54
N LEU A 330 -17.25 4.32 13.40
CA LEU A 330 -17.55 4.40 14.81
C LEU A 330 -18.47 5.60 15.11
N GLU A 331 -19.39 5.44 16.07
CA GLU A 331 -20.23 6.52 16.56
C GLU A 331 -19.41 7.55 17.34
N THR A 332 -18.48 7.06 18.15
CA THR A 332 -17.47 7.86 18.86
C THR A 332 -16.09 7.40 18.43
N PRO A 333 -15.14 8.33 18.18
CA PRO A 333 -13.76 7.98 17.88
C PRO A 333 -13.15 7.09 18.97
N LEU A 334 -12.22 6.23 18.59
CA LEU A 334 -11.34 5.55 19.53
C LEU A 334 -10.41 6.59 20.16
N ILE A 335 -10.60 6.90 21.43
CA ILE A 335 -9.87 7.98 22.12
C ILE A 335 -8.36 7.76 22.03
N GLU A 336 -7.91 6.53 22.21
CA GLU A 336 -6.50 6.14 22.23
C GLU A 336 -5.82 6.20 20.85
N SER A 337 -6.58 6.20 19.78
CA SER A 337 -6.03 6.25 18.40
C SER A 337 -6.49 7.46 17.61
N GLY A 338 -7.56 8.12 18.05
CA GLY A 338 -8.21 9.20 17.30
C GLY A 338 -8.92 8.75 16.02
N SER A 339 -9.03 7.46 15.78
CA SER A 339 -9.63 6.90 14.56
C SER A 339 -11.16 6.86 14.64
N ASN A 340 -11.81 7.12 13.51
CA ASN A 340 -13.27 7.11 13.37
C ASN A 340 -13.80 5.83 12.71
N SER A 341 -12.94 4.91 12.33
CA SER A 341 -13.34 3.66 11.69
C SER A 341 -12.39 2.50 12.00
N ILE A 342 -12.92 1.29 11.82
CA ILE A 342 -12.20 0.03 11.86
C ILE A 342 -12.30 -0.60 10.47
N PHE A 343 -11.21 -1.11 9.95
CA PHE A 343 -11.18 -1.92 8.76
C PHE A 343 -11.06 -3.39 9.14
N LEU A 344 -11.97 -4.24 8.67
CA LEU A 344 -12.06 -5.66 8.94
C LEU A 344 -11.91 -6.44 7.64
N SER A 345 -11.02 -7.43 7.62
CA SER A 345 -10.87 -8.39 6.53
C SER A 345 -11.01 -9.80 7.07
N LEU A 346 -11.88 -10.59 6.45
CA LEU A 346 -12.17 -11.97 6.81
C LEU A 346 -11.49 -12.95 5.87
N SER A 347 -11.13 -14.13 6.36
CA SER A 347 -10.72 -15.23 5.52
C SER A 347 -11.91 -15.73 4.69
N HIS A 348 -11.62 -16.18 3.45
CA HIS A 348 -12.66 -16.77 2.60
C HIS A 348 -13.13 -18.10 3.20
N PRO A 349 -14.45 -18.41 3.25
CA PRO A 349 -14.98 -19.63 3.86
C PRO A 349 -14.42 -20.95 3.27
N LYS A 350 -14.00 -20.90 2.00
CA LYS A 350 -13.39 -22.05 1.30
C LYS A 350 -11.86 -22.10 1.41
N ASP A 351 -11.24 -21.22 2.21
CA ASP A 351 -9.78 -21.20 2.41
C ASP A 351 -9.42 -21.90 3.72
N GLU A 352 -9.28 -23.21 3.65
CA GLU A 352 -8.86 -24.05 4.78
C GLU A 352 -7.37 -23.87 5.16
N THR A 353 -6.60 -23.14 4.34
CA THR A 353 -5.16 -22.93 4.60
C THR A 353 -4.92 -21.83 5.62
N ARG A 354 -5.84 -20.88 5.80
CA ARG A 354 -5.75 -19.82 6.80
C ARG A 354 -6.32 -20.21 8.16
N ALA A 355 -7.32 -21.07 8.19
CA ALA A 355 -7.93 -21.58 9.42
C ALA A 355 -8.39 -23.02 9.24
N LYS A 356 -8.19 -23.83 10.26
CA LYS A 356 -8.67 -25.22 10.31
C LYS A 356 -10.06 -25.28 10.94
N ASP A 357 -10.73 -26.43 10.77
CA ASP A 357 -11.98 -26.78 11.43
C ASP A 357 -13.12 -25.76 11.26
N GLY A 358 -13.22 -25.15 10.09
CA GLY A 358 -14.26 -24.20 9.76
C GLY A 358 -14.20 -22.87 10.52
N ALA A 359 -13.06 -22.54 11.14
CA ALA A 359 -12.90 -21.24 11.76
C ALA A 359 -12.71 -20.14 10.72
N THR A 360 -13.09 -18.92 11.08
CA THR A 360 -12.84 -17.69 10.31
C THR A 360 -11.70 -16.91 10.95
N VAL A 361 -10.80 -16.40 10.14
CA VAL A 361 -9.74 -15.48 10.56
C VAL A 361 -10.11 -14.06 10.17
N ALA A 362 -10.08 -13.15 11.13
CA ALA A 362 -10.26 -11.72 10.92
C ALA A 362 -8.92 -10.99 11.12
N SER A 363 -8.51 -10.19 10.15
CA SER A 363 -7.46 -9.19 10.27
C SER A 363 -8.12 -7.82 10.35
N ILE A 364 -7.89 -7.12 11.46
CA ILE A 364 -8.58 -5.87 11.79
C ILE A 364 -7.52 -4.78 11.98
N SER A 365 -7.79 -3.58 11.47
CA SER A 365 -6.90 -2.45 11.66
C SER A 365 -7.65 -1.15 11.92
N THR A 366 -6.99 -0.24 12.63
CA THR A 366 -7.42 1.15 12.78
C THR A 366 -6.19 2.05 12.78
N HIS A 367 -6.33 3.28 12.30
CA HIS A 367 -5.20 4.20 12.13
C HIS A 367 -4.78 4.84 13.46
N ILE A 368 -3.48 5.10 13.56
CA ILE A 368 -2.87 5.86 14.65
C ILE A 368 -2.04 6.98 14.03
N LYS A 369 -2.47 8.22 14.21
CA LYS A 369 -1.71 9.40 13.79
C LYS A 369 -0.58 9.68 14.77
N ASP A 370 0.55 10.21 14.28
CA ASP A 370 1.73 10.55 15.06
C ASP A 370 2.20 9.37 15.95
N PRO A 371 2.70 8.30 15.31
CA PRO A 371 3.00 7.05 16.02
C PRO A 371 4.10 7.15 17.09
N LEU A 372 4.95 8.19 17.04
CA LEU A 372 5.97 8.42 18.06
C LEU A 372 5.37 8.96 19.36
N ASN A 373 4.42 9.89 19.25
CA ASN A 373 3.90 10.64 20.40
C ASN A 373 2.55 10.12 20.91
N THR A 374 1.80 9.38 20.06
CA THR A 374 0.49 8.83 20.47
C THR A 374 0.68 7.65 21.42
N GLN A 375 0.15 7.79 22.63
CA GLN A 375 0.10 6.69 23.61
C GLN A 375 -1.04 5.75 23.26
N VAL A 376 -0.72 4.47 23.12
CA VAL A 376 -1.67 3.42 22.73
C VAL A 376 -1.95 2.51 23.91
N ASP A 377 -3.16 2.57 24.47
CA ASP A 377 -3.66 1.55 25.42
C ASP A 377 -4.28 0.40 24.62
N SER A 378 -3.47 -0.64 24.39
CA SER A 378 -3.87 -1.79 23.60
C SER A 378 -5.12 -2.47 24.14
N SER A 379 -5.24 -2.61 25.46
CA SER A 379 -6.37 -3.32 26.08
C SER A 379 -7.70 -2.60 25.88
N LYS A 380 -7.69 -1.26 25.92
CA LYS A 380 -8.90 -0.47 25.65
C LYS A 380 -9.30 -0.53 24.19
N ILE A 381 -8.32 -0.46 23.27
CA ILE A 381 -8.60 -0.56 21.82
C ILE A 381 -9.12 -1.96 21.48
N GLU A 382 -8.50 -3.03 21.99
CA GLU A 382 -8.96 -4.41 21.80
C GLU A 382 -10.42 -4.56 22.24
N LYS A 383 -10.75 -4.12 23.45
CA LYS A 383 -12.11 -4.18 23.99
C LYS A 383 -13.10 -3.39 23.14
N ALA A 384 -12.73 -2.19 22.69
CA ALA A 384 -13.56 -1.38 21.83
C ALA A 384 -13.81 -2.03 20.46
N ILE A 385 -12.79 -2.65 19.87
CA ILE A 385 -12.89 -3.40 18.62
C ILE A 385 -13.83 -4.60 18.80
N VAL A 386 -13.60 -5.45 19.79
CA VAL A 386 -14.44 -6.65 20.06
C VAL A 386 -15.89 -6.24 20.29
N ASN A 387 -16.15 -5.24 21.14
CA ASN A 387 -17.51 -4.74 21.39
C ASN A 387 -18.17 -4.21 20.10
N THR A 388 -17.40 -3.57 19.22
CA THR A 388 -17.92 -3.09 17.94
C THR A 388 -18.29 -4.26 17.02
N LEU A 389 -17.45 -5.29 16.94
CA LEU A 389 -17.75 -6.49 16.13
C LEU A 389 -18.96 -7.25 16.65
N ILE A 390 -19.14 -7.36 17.97
CA ILE A 390 -20.32 -7.97 18.58
C ILE A 390 -21.57 -7.16 18.25
N ARG A 391 -21.53 -5.83 18.42
CA ARG A 391 -22.67 -4.94 18.13
C ARG A 391 -23.12 -5.00 16.68
N HIS A 392 -22.19 -5.19 15.76
CA HIS A 392 -22.47 -5.34 14.32
C HIS A 392 -22.69 -6.80 13.88
N ASP A 393 -22.85 -7.71 14.85
CA ASP A 393 -23.14 -9.13 14.60
C ASP A 393 -22.11 -9.86 13.72
N PHE A 394 -20.84 -9.48 13.85
CA PHE A 394 -19.75 -10.21 13.19
C PHE A 394 -19.36 -11.47 13.96
N LEU A 395 -19.40 -11.42 15.29
CA LEU A 395 -19.07 -12.53 16.16
C LEU A 395 -19.76 -12.34 17.53
N LYS A 396 -19.79 -13.42 18.32
CA LYS A 396 -20.13 -13.41 19.74
C LYS A 396 -18.88 -13.68 20.56
N GLU A 397 -18.82 -13.24 21.81
CA GLU A 397 -17.65 -13.38 22.65
C GLU A 397 -17.24 -14.84 22.83
N GLU A 398 -18.20 -15.72 23.07
CA GLU A 398 -17.98 -17.16 23.23
C GLU A 398 -17.49 -17.89 21.95
N GLN A 399 -17.55 -17.25 20.80
CA GLN A 399 -17.07 -17.79 19.52
C GLN A 399 -15.59 -17.53 19.28
N ILE A 400 -14.96 -16.65 20.06
CA ILE A 400 -13.55 -16.29 19.91
C ILE A 400 -12.68 -17.46 20.36
N LEU A 401 -11.89 -17.99 19.43
CA LEU A 401 -10.93 -19.06 19.68
C LEU A 401 -9.56 -18.55 20.08
N PHE A 402 -9.15 -17.42 19.47
CA PHE A 402 -7.87 -16.80 19.72
C PHE A 402 -7.91 -15.34 19.27
N SER A 403 -7.26 -14.46 20.01
CA SER A 403 -7.04 -13.07 19.60
C SER A 403 -5.64 -12.57 19.99
N HIS A 404 -5.17 -11.57 19.31
CA HIS A 404 -3.94 -10.85 19.62
C HIS A 404 -3.95 -9.49 18.94
N SER A 405 -3.12 -8.58 19.45
CA SER A 405 -2.97 -7.25 18.86
C SER A 405 -1.52 -6.81 18.73
N SER A 406 -1.32 -5.75 17.99
CA SER A 406 -0.04 -5.07 17.81
C SER A 406 -0.26 -3.60 17.45
N GLY A 407 0.66 -2.75 17.88
CA GLY A 407 0.64 -1.31 17.62
C GLY A 407 1.96 -0.80 17.04
N PRO A 408 2.21 0.54 17.04
CA PRO A 408 3.38 1.15 16.40
C PRO A 408 4.73 0.55 16.80
N LYS A 409 4.91 0.22 18.08
CA LYS A 409 6.15 -0.42 18.56
C LYS A 409 6.39 -1.80 17.91
N SER A 410 5.33 -2.56 17.67
CA SER A 410 5.42 -3.85 16.97
C SER A 410 5.77 -3.65 15.50
N TRP A 411 5.16 -2.67 14.84
CA TRP A 411 5.51 -2.32 13.46
C TRP A 411 6.98 -1.92 13.33
N ASN A 412 7.49 -1.05 14.22
CA ASN A 412 8.91 -0.71 14.24
C ASN A 412 9.78 -1.96 14.39
N LYS A 413 9.45 -2.85 15.35
CA LYS A 413 10.21 -4.07 15.61
C LYS A 413 10.26 -5.04 14.41
N TRP A 414 9.10 -5.27 13.77
CA TRP A 414 8.98 -6.28 12.73
C TRP A 414 9.31 -5.80 11.33
N THR A 415 9.05 -4.55 11.02
CA THR A 415 9.32 -3.97 9.68
C THR A 415 10.55 -3.09 9.65
N GLY A 416 11.12 -2.76 10.80
CA GLY A 416 12.23 -1.81 10.93
C GLY A 416 11.85 -0.36 10.63
N ARG A 417 10.59 -0.06 10.34
CA ARG A 417 10.14 1.28 9.96
C ARG A 417 10.30 2.28 11.09
N ALA A 418 10.91 3.42 10.81
CA ALA A 418 11.03 4.53 11.77
C ALA A 418 9.66 4.85 12.39
N PHE A 419 9.57 5.10 13.68
CA PHE A 419 8.33 5.38 14.43
C PHE A 419 7.26 4.27 14.33
N GLY A 420 7.49 3.19 13.58
CA GLY A 420 6.48 2.17 13.29
C GLY A 420 5.38 2.64 12.35
N PHE A 421 5.62 3.65 11.50
CA PHE A 421 4.63 4.07 10.51
C PHE A 421 4.40 2.99 9.44
N VAL A 422 3.18 2.95 8.89
CA VAL A 422 2.79 2.00 7.84
C VAL A 422 1.98 2.72 6.76
N GLY A 423 1.87 2.09 5.58
CA GLY A 423 1.10 2.64 4.47
C GLY A 423 1.82 3.72 3.67
N GLY A 424 3.11 3.95 3.95
CA GLY A 424 3.93 4.91 3.23
C GLY A 424 3.72 6.36 3.65
N TYR A 425 4.09 7.27 2.76
CA TYR A 425 3.86 8.69 2.99
C TYR A 425 2.42 9.06 2.63
N PRO A 426 1.69 9.73 3.55
CA PRO A 426 0.35 10.23 3.28
C PRO A 426 0.33 11.21 2.11
N GLN A 427 -0.78 11.27 1.40
CA GLN A 427 -0.99 12.29 0.38
C GLN A 427 -1.23 13.65 1.04
N TYR A 428 -0.40 14.64 0.70
CA TYR A 428 -0.55 16.03 1.12
C TYR A 428 -0.76 16.93 -0.09
N LEU A 429 -1.75 17.81 -0.06
CA LEU A 429 -2.03 18.75 -1.16
C LEU A 429 -0.84 19.70 -1.42
N SER A 430 -0.06 19.99 -0.40
CA SER A 430 1.18 20.78 -0.49
C SER A 430 2.29 20.06 -1.28
N ILE A 431 2.31 18.72 -1.27
CA ILE A 431 3.30 17.90 -1.99
C ILE A 431 2.70 17.44 -3.32
N LYS A 432 3.09 18.10 -4.40
CA LYS A 432 2.58 17.76 -5.74
C LYS A 432 3.20 16.45 -6.24
N PRO A 433 2.57 15.70 -7.17
CA PRO A 433 3.10 14.43 -7.67
C PRO A 433 4.55 14.49 -8.16
N TRP A 434 4.95 15.60 -8.78
CA TRP A 434 6.33 15.82 -9.25
C TRP A 434 7.31 16.26 -8.15
N GLN A 435 6.83 16.56 -6.95
CA GLN A 435 7.63 16.90 -5.76
C GLN A 435 7.82 15.71 -4.82
N MET A 436 7.06 14.62 -5.03
CA MET A 436 7.21 13.39 -4.24
C MET A 436 8.64 12.83 -4.38
N VAL A 437 9.00 11.93 -3.49
CA VAL A 437 10.29 11.24 -3.56
C VAL A 437 10.37 10.47 -4.88
N GLU A 438 11.34 10.83 -5.70
CA GLU A 438 11.58 10.19 -6.98
C GLU A 438 12.48 8.96 -6.85
N ALA A 439 12.55 8.17 -7.92
CA ALA A 439 13.30 6.93 -7.88
C ALA A 439 14.82 7.12 -7.82
N ARG A 440 15.42 8.17 -8.43
CA ARG A 440 16.87 8.40 -8.36
C ARG A 440 17.26 9.00 -7.01
N LEU A 441 18.10 8.31 -6.25
CA LEU A 441 18.58 8.77 -4.94
C LEU A 441 19.75 9.73 -5.06
N ASP A 442 20.63 9.46 -6.00
CA ASP A 442 21.77 10.32 -6.31
C ASP A 442 21.82 10.59 -7.83
N ASN A 443 22.84 11.30 -8.28
CA ASN A 443 23.09 11.56 -9.70
C ASN A 443 23.84 10.42 -10.39
N ASP A 444 23.99 9.27 -9.71
CA ASP A 444 24.74 8.11 -10.21
C ASP A 444 23.81 6.89 -10.24
N LYS A 445 24.14 5.82 -9.55
CA LYS A 445 23.60 4.47 -9.74
C LYS A 445 22.77 3.97 -8.54
N ALA A 446 22.31 4.87 -7.66
CA ALA A 446 21.44 4.56 -6.55
C ALA A 446 19.98 4.96 -6.83
N TYR A 447 19.07 4.05 -6.53
CA TYR A 447 17.64 4.24 -6.78
C TYR A 447 16.82 3.86 -5.54
N GLN A 448 15.61 4.41 -5.44
CA GLN A 448 14.65 4.11 -4.39
C GLN A 448 13.32 3.67 -4.97
N CYS A 449 12.64 2.78 -4.27
CA CYS A 449 11.27 2.37 -4.52
C CYS A 449 10.55 2.11 -3.19
N GLY A 450 9.29 1.76 -3.25
CA GLY A 450 8.44 1.50 -2.10
C GLY A 450 7.42 2.59 -1.87
N ASP A 451 6.71 2.48 -0.78
CA ASP A 451 5.54 3.29 -0.47
C ASP A 451 5.86 4.73 0.00
N THR A 452 7.12 5.04 0.26
CA THR A 452 7.58 6.43 0.51
C THR A 452 8.05 7.15 -0.75
N SER A 453 8.07 6.46 -1.90
CA SER A 453 8.41 7.02 -3.20
C SER A 453 7.16 7.20 -4.06
N TYR A 454 7.23 8.04 -5.10
CA TYR A 454 6.15 8.16 -6.09
C TYR A 454 5.77 6.77 -6.66
N PRO A 455 4.48 6.44 -6.80
CA PRO A 455 3.29 7.24 -6.49
C PRO A 455 2.79 7.08 -5.04
N GLY A 456 3.41 6.28 -4.20
CA GLY A 456 3.07 6.12 -2.80
C GLY A 456 2.54 4.72 -2.47
N GLN A 457 1.57 4.68 -1.56
CA GLN A 457 1.13 3.49 -0.85
C GLN A 457 0.34 2.46 -1.66
N GLY A 458 0.07 1.34 -0.97
CA GLY A 458 -0.71 0.21 -1.46
C GLY A 458 0.09 -0.73 -2.37
N ILE A 459 -0.41 -1.94 -2.58
CA ILE A 459 0.24 -2.92 -3.45
C ILE A 459 0.49 -2.34 -4.85
N PRO A 460 -0.50 -1.72 -5.53
CA PRO A 460 -0.26 -1.14 -6.86
C PRO A 460 0.76 0.01 -6.85
N GLY A 461 0.69 0.90 -5.85
CA GLY A 461 1.60 2.04 -5.75
C GLY A 461 3.04 1.61 -5.50
N ALA A 462 3.27 0.72 -4.53
CA ALA A 462 4.59 0.17 -4.25
C ALA A 462 5.15 -0.62 -5.45
N THR A 463 4.32 -1.43 -6.13
CA THR A 463 4.70 -2.14 -7.36
C THR A 463 5.14 -1.16 -8.44
N LEU A 464 4.36 -0.11 -8.69
CA LEU A 464 4.69 0.91 -9.70
C LEU A 464 6.01 1.63 -9.38
N SER A 465 6.26 1.96 -8.12
CA SER A 465 7.51 2.60 -7.71
C SER A 465 8.72 1.72 -8.04
N GLY A 466 8.61 0.40 -7.82
CA GLY A 466 9.63 -0.58 -8.17
C GLY A 466 9.86 -0.68 -9.68
N ILE A 467 8.79 -0.72 -10.46
CA ILE A 467 8.85 -0.72 -11.93
C ILE A 467 9.55 0.56 -12.44
N ILE A 468 9.20 1.72 -11.88
CA ILE A 468 9.82 3.01 -12.23
C ILE A 468 11.31 3.01 -11.89
N ALA A 469 11.71 2.54 -10.72
CA ALA A 469 13.10 2.47 -10.31
C ALA A 469 13.93 1.59 -11.26
N ALA A 470 13.44 0.40 -11.61
CA ALA A 470 14.07 -0.49 -12.55
C ALA A 470 14.13 0.10 -13.97
N GLN A 471 13.07 0.77 -14.42
CA GLN A 471 13.02 1.41 -15.74
C GLN A 471 14.01 2.57 -15.85
N LYS A 472 14.10 3.42 -14.82
CA LYS A 472 15.04 4.53 -14.79
C LYS A 472 16.50 4.04 -14.74
N LEU A 473 16.79 3.02 -13.91
CA LEU A 473 18.11 2.39 -13.87
C LEU A 473 18.49 1.88 -15.27
N ALA A 474 17.59 1.14 -15.91
CA ALA A 474 17.86 0.60 -17.24
C ALA A 474 18.06 1.69 -18.29
N SER A 475 17.26 2.75 -18.27
CA SER A 475 17.40 3.87 -19.21
C SER A 475 18.67 4.69 -18.99
N ASP A 476 19.20 4.72 -17.76
CA ASP A 476 20.40 5.48 -17.42
C ASP A 476 21.69 4.71 -17.76
N TRP A 477 21.67 3.36 -17.69
CA TRP A 477 22.92 2.58 -17.63
C TRP A 477 22.96 1.32 -18.50
N LEU A 478 21.84 0.85 -19.05
CA LEU A 478 21.77 -0.32 -19.94
C LEU A 478 21.45 0.06 -21.37
#